data_bc8e69b082392586f1fbcb63c7e2018a
#
_entry.id   bc8e69b082392586f1fbcb63c7e2018a
#
_cell.length_a   1.000
_cell.length_b   1.000
_cell.length_c   1.000
_cell.angle_alpha   90.00
_cell.angle_beta   90.00
_cell.angle_gamma   90.00
#
_symmetry.space_group_name_H-M   'P 1'
#
loop_
_entity.id
_entity.type
_entity.pdbx_description
1 polymer ?
#
loop_
_entity_poly.entity_id
_entity_poly.type
_entity_poly.pdbx_seq_one_letter_code
_entity_poly.pdbx_strand_id
1 'polypeptide(L)'
;MTLTLTICAATCLLLIAGVLWYPEIRIGKRGFATYWVVAVLGALTLLATGEISLAQVLEGVTADTAVNPLKILVLFLSMTALSVFMDEVGIFRRLAAMTVAKSTGGQWSLFWHLYVAVSVLTIFTSNDVIILTFTPFICYFARNANINPMPYLFAEFVAANTWSMALIIGNPTNIYLATSAGIDFTEYLRVMLLPTIVGGVTAFIALIILFHRQLQRPLIPVRSEREPLQRSGVIIGVSHFVACLILLVASSWIGLEMWGISFAVFASLMAVAFLYDVLSHHGFHEIIQTIRRLPWQLIPFVLSMFVVVLALESSGATALLADMLGNRHSVMTYGLASALTSNAINNIPMSVLFSSMIDGAFEGGQLVRATYGAIAGSNIGALLSPIGALAGLMWASILKNHDVEISFLGFVWRGLLIGIPTLLATLWTIGVIA
;
A
#
# COMPACT_ATOMS: atom_id res chain seq x y z
N MET A 1 21.99 16.27 16.76
CA MET A 1 21.35 14.98 17.14
C MET A 1 20.13 15.16 18.08
N THR A 2 20.25 15.74 19.28
CA THR A 2 19.10 15.87 20.20
C THR A 2 17.96 16.71 19.62
N LEU A 3 18.25 17.85 18.97
CA LEU A 3 17.24 18.71 18.35
C LEU A 3 16.58 18.01 17.15
N THR A 4 17.36 17.37 16.29
CA THR A 4 16.87 16.57 15.15
C THR A 4 15.91 15.50 15.64
N LEU A 5 16.31 14.68 16.61
CA LEU A 5 15.46 13.64 17.21
C LEU A 5 14.18 14.21 17.82
N THR A 6 14.26 15.36 18.49
CA THR A 6 13.08 16.02 19.07
C THR A 6 12.09 16.47 17.99
N ILE A 7 12.57 17.12 16.94
CA ILE A 7 11.72 17.58 15.82
C ILE A 7 11.11 16.38 15.11
N CYS A 8 11.89 15.32 14.83
CA CYS A 8 11.40 14.11 14.16
C CYS A 8 10.35 13.39 15.03
N ALA A 9 10.62 13.20 16.32
CA ALA A 9 9.67 12.60 17.26
C ALA A 9 8.38 13.44 17.39
N ALA A 10 8.49 14.75 17.49
CA ALA A 10 7.34 15.65 17.52
C ALA A 10 6.54 15.56 16.21
N THR A 11 7.19 15.53 15.06
CA THR A 11 6.54 15.34 13.75
C THR A 11 5.77 14.02 13.71
N CYS A 12 6.37 12.91 14.15
CA CYS A 12 5.71 11.60 14.19
C CYS A 12 4.52 11.59 15.15
N LEU A 13 4.67 12.17 16.34
CA LEU A 13 3.56 12.27 17.31
C LEU A 13 2.42 13.13 16.79
N LEU A 14 2.72 14.24 16.12
CA LEU A 14 1.72 15.10 15.50
C LEU A 14 1.05 14.43 14.29
N LEU A 15 1.79 13.59 13.54
CA LEU A 15 1.21 12.75 12.48
C LEU A 15 0.17 11.80 13.05
N ILE A 16 0.51 11.07 14.11
CA ILE A 16 -0.42 10.15 14.80
C ILE A 16 -1.63 10.91 15.33
N ALA A 17 -1.39 11.97 16.07
CA ALA A 17 -2.43 12.80 16.66
C ALA A 17 -3.35 13.41 15.59
N GLY A 18 -2.76 13.95 14.52
CA GLY A 18 -3.49 14.52 13.41
C GLY A 18 -4.41 13.50 12.73
N VAL A 19 -3.88 12.33 12.46
CA VAL A 19 -4.65 11.25 11.84
C VAL A 19 -5.80 10.75 12.72
N LEU A 20 -5.58 10.62 14.03
CA LEU A 20 -6.58 10.10 14.97
C LEU A 20 -7.70 11.10 15.26
N TRP A 21 -7.37 12.37 15.47
CA TRP A 21 -8.32 13.36 15.96
C TRP A 21 -8.75 14.37 14.91
N TYR A 22 -7.89 14.68 13.96
CA TYR A 22 -8.12 15.70 12.91
C TYR A 22 -7.63 15.21 11.54
N PRO A 23 -8.26 14.17 10.94
CA PRO A 23 -7.78 13.57 9.69
C PRO A 23 -7.77 14.55 8.52
N GLU A 24 -8.61 15.60 8.58
CA GLU A 24 -8.69 16.67 7.57
C GLU A 24 -8.62 18.05 8.19
N ILE A 25 -7.76 18.89 7.65
CA ILE A 25 -7.72 20.33 7.91
C ILE A 25 -8.55 21.02 6.83
N ARG A 26 -9.63 21.69 7.21
CA ARG A 26 -10.48 22.44 6.29
C ARG A 26 -10.06 23.89 6.21
N ILE A 27 -9.63 24.33 5.02
CA ILE A 27 -9.34 25.74 4.72
C ILE A 27 -10.37 26.22 3.69
N GLY A 28 -11.37 26.97 4.15
CA GLY A 28 -12.52 27.34 3.32
C GLY A 28 -13.35 26.14 2.87
N LYS A 29 -13.48 25.95 1.55
CA LYS A 29 -14.21 24.82 0.95
C LYS A 29 -13.33 23.61 0.63
N ARG A 30 -12.02 23.68 0.87
CA ARG A 30 -11.06 22.61 0.56
C ARG A 30 -10.63 21.88 1.83
N GLY A 31 -10.72 20.55 1.81
CA GLY A 31 -10.16 19.68 2.83
C GLY A 31 -8.75 19.21 2.41
N PHE A 32 -7.80 19.27 3.34
CA PHE A 32 -6.44 18.77 3.17
C PHE A 32 -6.22 17.69 4.22
N ALA A 33 -5.72 16.53 3.80
CA ALA A 33 -5.37 15.49 4.77
C ALA A 33 -4.24 15.97 5.69
N THR A 34 -4.42 15.83 6.99
CA THR A 34 -3.51 16.36 8.01
C THR A 34 -2.11 15.77 7.91
N TYR A 35 -2.00 14.48 7.52
CA TYR A 35 -0.73 13.76 7.53
C TYR A 35 0.36 14.42 6.67
N TRP A 36 0.04 14.84 5.44
CA TRP A 36 1.06 15.47 4.59
C TRP A 36 1.39 16.89 5.01
N VAL A 37 0.42 17.63 5.56
CA VAL A 37 0.64 19.00 6.09
C VAL A 37 1.63 18.96 7.25
N VAL A 38 1.42 18.03 8.19
CA VAL A 38 2.32 17.85 9.35
C VAL A 38 3.71 17.42 8.89
N ALA A 39 3.82 16.51 7.94
CA ALA A 39 5.11 16.08 7.39
C ALA A 39 5.87 17.26 6.75
N VAL A 40 5.18 18.08 5.94
CA VAL A 40 5.77 19.29 5.35
C VAL A 40 6.25 20.26 6.40
N LEU A 41 5.45 20.52 7.44
CA LEU A 41 5.84 21.40 8.57
C LEU A 41 7.06 20.86 9.32
N GLY A 42 7.15 19.55 9.55
CA GLY A 42 8.32 18.90 10.14
C GLY A 42 9.58 19.10 9.31
N ALA A 43 9.50 18.84 8.00
CA ALA A 43 10.62 19.05 7.07
C ALA A 43 11.06 20.52 6.99
N LEU A 44 10.11 21.46 6.93
CA LEU A 44 10.40 22.89 6.94
C LEU A 44 11.04 23.33 8.27
N THR A 45 10.64 22.75 9.39
CA THR A 45 11.25 23.05 10.70
C THR A 45 12.70 22.58 10.75
N LEU A 46 13.02 21.39 10.22
CA LEU A 46 14.40 20.89 10.12
C LEU A 46 15.27 21.78 9.24
N LEU A 47 14.75 22.27 8.13
CA LEU A 47 15.45 23.24 7.27
C LEU A 47 15.64 24.58 7.98
N ALA A 48 14.62 25.12 8.64
CA ALA A 48 14.67 26.40 9.30
C ALA A 48 15.61 26.41 10.54
N THR A 49 15.74 25.27 11.22
CA THR A 49 16.66 25.10 12.35
C THR A 49 18.09 24.79 11.94
N GLY A 50 18.35 24.56 10.63
CA GLY A 50 19.66 24.23 10.10
C GLY A 50 20.14 22.81 10.40
N GLU A 51 19.23 21.92 10.88
CA GLU A 51 19.55 20.51 11.11
C GLU A 51 19.81 19.75 9.79
N ILE A 52 19.29 20.27 8.68
CA ILE A 52 19.63 19.86 7.31
C ILE A 52 19.66 21.09 6.42
N SER A 53 20.61 21.12 5.46
CA SER A 53 20.72 22.21 4.50
C SER A 53 19.88 21.93 3.24
N LEU A 54 19.43 23.01 2.58
CA LEU A 54 18.73 22.88 1.30
C LEU A 54 19.60 22.20 0.22
N ALA A 55 20.92 22.41 0.27
CA ALA A 55 21.87 21.78 -0.65
C ALA A 55 21.86 20.24 -0.48
N GLN A 56 21.91 19.73 0.75
CA GLN A 56 21.82 18.30 1.03
C GLN A 56 20.48 17.71 0.58
N VAL A 57 19.37 18.43 0.78
CA VAL A 57 18.06 17.97 0.29
C VAL A 57 18.03 17.91 -1.24
N LEU A 58 18.52 18.95 -1.93
CA LEU A 58 18.57 18.96 -3.38
C LEU A 58 19.48 17.85 -3.92
N GLU A 59 20.65 17.66 -3.33
CA GLU A 59 21.57 16.58 -3.68
C GLU A 59 20.88 15.21 -3.52
N GLY A 60 20.24 14.95 -2.38
CA GLY A 60 19.55 13.68 -2.14
C GLY A 60 18.37 13.44 -3.08
N VAL A 61 17.59 14.49 -3.41
CA VAL A 61 16.43 14.37 -4.31
C VAL A 61 16.85 14.22 -5.77
N THR A 62 18.01 14.78 -6.18
CA THR A 62 18.52 14.73 -7.55
C THR A 62 19.58 13.65 -7.78
N ALA A 63 20.05 12.99 -6.72
CA ALA A 63 21.02 11.91 -6.81
C ALA A 63 20.52 10.78 -7.71
N ASP A 64 21.36 10.30 -8.62
CA ASP A 64 21.04 9.16 -9.47
C ASP A 64 21.28 7.84 -8.72
N THR A 65 20.50 7.64 -7.69
CA THR A 65 20.55 6.44 -6.82
C THR A 65 19.26 5.66 -6.88
N ALA A 66 19.32 4.41 -6.43
CA ALA A 66 18.16 3.54 -6.31
C ALA A 66 17.10 4.11 -5.32
N VAL A 67 17.53 4.85 -4.30
CA VAL A 67 16.69 5.48 -3.28
C VAL A 67 16.19 6.89 -3.66
N ASN A 68 16.32 7.29 -4.92
CA ASN A 68 15.80 8.58 -5.36
C ASN A 68 14.26 8.64 -5.18
N PRO A 69 13.74 9.56 -4.33
CA PRO A 69 12.32 9.62 -4.01
C PRO A 69 11.45 9.99 -5.23
N LEU A 70 12.01 10.72 -6.21
CA LEU A 70 11.28 11.06 -7.44
C LEU A 70 11.08 9.83 -8.32
N LYS A 71 12.12 9.01 -8.50
CA LYS A 71 12.01 7.75 -9.26
C LYS A 71 10.95 6.82 -8.65
N ILE A 72 10.95 6.70 -7.33
CA ILE A 72 9.99 5.88 -6.58
C ILE A 72 8.56 6.44 -6.71
N LEU A 73 8.39 7.76 -6.58
CA LEU A 73 7.10 8.41 -6.78
C LEU A 73 6.56 8.23 -8.20
N VAL A 74 7.42 8.37 -9.22
CA VAL A 74 7.02 8.16 -10.62
C VAL A 74 6.58 6.71 -10.85
N LEU A 75 7.34 5.73 -10.37
CA LEU A 75 6.98 4.31 -10.47
C LEU A 75 5.62 4.06 -9.80
N PHE A 76 5.45 4.51 -8.56
CA PHE A 76 4.22 4.30 -7.80
C PHE A 76 3.01 4.97 -8.46
N LEU A 77 3.12 6.26 -8.84
CA LEU A 77 2.00 6.99 -9.44
C LEU A 77 1.62 6.41 -10.81
N SER A 78 2.60 5.99 -11.62
CA SER A 78 2.34 5.36 -12.91
C SER A 78 1.62 4.02 -12.75
N MET A 79 2.06 3.16 -11.83
CA MET A 79 1.39 1.89 -11.55
C MET A 79 -0.02 2.09 -10.97
N THR A 80 -0.17 3.07 -10.07
CA THR A 80 -1.48 3.44 -9.53
C THR A 80 -2.40 3.95 -10.65
N ALA A 81 -1.90 4.77 -11.58
CA ALA A 81 -2.69 5.27 -12.71
C ALA A 81 -3.19 4.13 -13.62
N LEU A 82 -2.32 3.15 -13.93
CA LEU A 82 -2.71 1.94 -14.69
C LEU A 82 -3.86 1.20 -13.98
N SER A 83 -3.76 1.02 -12.67
CA SER A 83 -4.76 0.34 -11.86
C SER A 83 -6.06 1.13 -11.75
N VAL A 84 -5.99 2.44 -11.52
CA VAL A 84 -7.17 3.34 -11.45
C VAL A 84 -7.88 3.40 -12.80
N PHE A 85 -7.15 3.44 -13.92
CA PHE A 85 -7.76 3.39 -15.24
C PHE A 85 -8.57 2.09 -15.44
N MET A 86 -8.05 0.93 -15.03
CA MET A 86 -8.78 -0.34 -15.07
C MET A 86 -10.05 -0.31 -14.20
N ASP A 87 -10.02 0.38 -13.07
CA ASP A 87 -11.19 0.58 -12.22
C ASP A 87 -12.23 1.50 -12.91
N GLU A 88 -11.80 2.60 -13.53
CA GLU A 88 -12.69 3.54 -14.23
C GLU A 88 -13.40 2.89 -15.42
N VAL A 89 -12.74 2.02 -16.17
CA VAL A 89 -13.38 1.25 -17.24
C VAL A 89 -14.28 0.11 -16.73
N GLY A 90 -14.41 -0.06 -15.41
CA GLY A 90 -15.38 -0.92 -14.75
C GLY A 90 -14.93 -2.36 -14.49
N ILE A 91 -13.65 -2.70 -14.70
CA ILE A 91 -13.15 -4.09 -14.52
C ILE A 91 -13.37 -4.57 -13.08
N PHE A 92 -12.94 -3.79 -12.09
CA PHE A 92 -12.98 -4.22 -10.68
C PHE A 92 -14.41 -4.28 -10.16
N ARG A 93 -15.26 -3.31 -10.51
CA ARG A 93 -16.69 -3.35 -10.19
C ARG A 93 -17.38 -4.56 -10.81
N ARG A 94 -17.05 -4.90 -12.05
CA ARG A 94 -17.56 -6.11 -12.72
C ARG A 94 -17.13 -7.38 -12.02
N LEU A 95 -15.86 -7.47 -11.63
CA LEU A 95 -15.33 -8.64 -10.90
C LEU A 95 -15.96 -8.78 -9.52
N ALA A 96 -16.17 -7.67 -8.81
CA ALA A 96 -16.89 -7.65 -7.55
C ALA A 96 -18.35 -8.15 -7.70
N ALA A 97 -19.08 -7.66 -8.72
CA ALA A 97 -20.42 -8.11 -9.02
C ALA A 97 -20.49 -9.60 -9.40
N MET A 98 -19.52 -10.09 -10.18
CA MET A 98 -19.42 -11.52 -10.52
C MET A 98 -19.14 -12.40 -9.30
N THR A 99 -18.33 -11.90 -8.35
CA THR A 99 -18.04 -12.57 -7.08
C THR A 99 -19.33 -12.81 -6.28
N VAL A 100 -20.17 -11.78 -6.18
CA VAL A 100 -21.49 -11.89 -5.54
C VAL A 100 -22.40 -12.84 -6.30
N ALA A 101 -22.50 -12.72 -7.62
CA ALA A 101 -23.38 -13.56 -8.43
C ALA A 101 -23.04 -15.05 -8.36
N LYS A 102 -21.76 -15.41 -8.16
CA LYS A 102 -21.31 -16.79 -7.96
C LYS A 102 -21.56 -17.33 -6.56
N SER A 103 -21.89 -16.46 -5.60
CA SER A 103 -22.04 -16.82 -4.18
C SER A 103 -23.42 -17.40 -3.88
N THR A 104 -23.76 -18.53 -4.50
CA THR A 104 -25.07 -19.21 -4.32
C THR A 104 -25.15 -20.03 -3.02
N GLY A 105 -24.04 -20.27 -2.33
CA GLY A 105 -23.91 -21.15 -1.16
C GLY A 105 -24.04 -20.45 0.20
N GLY A 106 -24.62 -19.24 0.30
CA GLY A 106 -24.73 -18.48 1.55
C GLY A 106 -23.50 -17.60 1.85
N GLN A 107 -23.43 -17.09 3.09
CA GLN A 107 -22.39 -16.12 3.49
C GLN A 107 -20.97 -16.69 3.42
N TRP A 108 -20.76 -17.97 3.64
CA TRP A 108 -19.49 -18.67 3.46
C TRP A 108 -18.98 -18.60 2.01
N SER A 109 -19.87 -18.85 1.07
CA SER A 109 -19.54 -18.81 -0.35
C SER A 109 -19.12 -17.38 -0.76
N LEU A 110 -19.86 -16.38 -0.32
CA LEU A 110 -19.54 -14.98 -0.56
C LEU A 110 -18.18 -14.60 0.02
N PHE A 111 -17.93 -14.96 1.27
CA PHE A 111 -16.67 -14.65 1.98
C PHE A 111 -15.46 -15.23 1.26
N TRP A 112 -15.53 -16.50 0.88
CA TRP A 112 -14.47 -17.18 0.13
C TRP A 112 -14.22 -16.53 -1.22
N HIS A 113 -15.25 -16.34 -2.03
CA HIS A 113 -15.10 -15.74 -3.36
C HIS A 113 -14.58 -14.30 -3.28
N LEU A 114 -15.02 -13.54 -2.28
CA LEU A 114 -14.53 -12.17 -2.08
C LEU A 114 -13.05 -12.17 -1.68
N TYR A 115 -12.65 -12.99 -0.71
CA TYR A 115 -11.25 -13.08 -0.28
C TYR A 115 -10.34 -13.46 -1.45
N VAL A 116 -10.70 -14.49 -2.22
CA VAL A 116 -9.93 -14.92 -3.38
C VAL A 116 -9.88 -13.84 -4.46
N ALA A 117 -11.02 -13.21 -4.78
CA ALA A 117 -11.07 -12.15 -5.80
C ALA A 117 -10.18 -10.96 -5.40
N VAL A 118 -10.30 -10.49 -4.17
CA VAL A 118 -9.46 -9.41 -3.64
C VAL A 118 -7.99 -9.82 -3.64
N SER A 119 -7.66 -11.03 -3.18
CA SER A 119 -6.28 -11.54 -3.16
C SER A 119 -5.64 -11.52 -4.54
N VAL A 120 -6.33 -12.09 -5.54
CA VAL A 120 -5.84 -12.13 -6.93
C VAL A 120 -5.67 -10.72 -7.50
N LEU A 121 -6.65 -9.85 -7.30
CA LEU A 121 -6.57 -8.48 -7.81
C LEU A 121 -5.46 -7.69 -7.14
N THR A 122 -5.27 -7.84 -5.82
CA THR A 122 -4.23 -7.13 -5.06
C THR A 122 -2.82 -7.51 -5.52
N ILE A 123 -2.58 -8.77 -5.92
CA ILE A 123 -1.27 -9.17 -6.46
C ILE A 123 -0.84 -8.26 -7.62
N PHE A 124 -1.78 -7.94 -8.50
CA PHE A 124 -1.52 -7.18 -9.73
C PHE A 124 -1.79 -5.67 -9.63
N THR A 125 -2.37 -5.20 -8.52
CA THR A 125 -2.69 -3.79 -8.32
C THR A 125 -2.08 -3.30 -6.99
N SER A 126 -2.46 -2.10 -6.52
CA SER A 126 -2.07 -1.68 -5.19
C SER A 126 -3.19 -1.93 -4.17
N ASN A 127 -2.79 -2.16 -2.90
CA ASN A 127 -3.74 -2.29 -1.80
C ASN A 127 -4.71 -1.09 -1.72
N ASP A 128 -4.23 0.13 -1.99
CA ASP A 128 -5.02 1.36 -1.92
C ASP A 128 -6.16 1.38 -2.94
N VAL A 129 -5.88 0.96 -4.19
CA VAL A 129 -6.90 0.90 -5.26
C VAL A 129 -7.99 -0.11 -4.91
N ILE A 130 -7.59 -1.26 -4.38
CA ILE A 130 -8.55 -2.29 -3.96
C ILE A 130 -9.47 -1.76 -2.86
N ILE A 131 -8.91 -1.11 -1.85
CA ILE A 131 -9.70 -0.54 -0.74
C ILE A 131 -10.67 0.54 -1.24
N LEU A 132 -10.21 1.43 -2.12
CA LEU A 132 -11.07 2.47 -2.69
C LEU A 132 -12.25 1.91 -3.50
N THR A 133 -12.08 0.73 -4.09
CA THR A 133 -13.10 0.13 -4.98
C THR A 133 -14.01 -0.85 -4.23
N PHE A 134 -13.42 -1.78 -3.48
CA PHE A 134 -14.17 -2.88 -2.87
C PHE A 134 -14.84 -2.48 -1.56
N THR A 135 -14.26 -1.60 -0.75
CA THR A 135 -14.89 -1.18 0.51
C THR A 135 -16.28 -0.55 0.29
N PRO A 136 -16.47 0.45 -0.60
CA PRO A 136 -17.79 1.01 -0.89
C PRO A 136 -18.76 -0.05 -1.43
N PHE A 137 -18.26 -0.93 -2.33
CA PHE A 137 -19.06 -2.02 -2.88
C PHE A 137 -19.56 -2.98 -1.80
N ILE A 138 -18.69 -3.39 -0.87
CA ILE A 138 -19.05 -4.28 0.24
C ILE A 138 -20.09 -3.61 1.16
N CYS A 139 -19.89 -2.34 1.51
CA CYS A 139 -20.84 -1.58 2.33
C CYS A 139 -22.23 -1.51 1.68
N TYR A 140 -22.28 -1.17 0.39
CA TYR A 140 -23.53 -1.10 -0.36
C TYR A 140 -24.21 -2.47 -0.48
N PHE A 141 -23.45 -3.49 -0.84
CA PHE A 141 -23.97 -4.87 -0.96
C PHE A 141 -24.50 -5.39 0.38
N ALA A 142 -23.74 -5.25 1.46
CA ALA A 142 -24.11 -5.73 2.78
C ALA A 142 -25.39 -5.04 3.30
N ARG A 143 -25.55 -3.74 3.03
CA ARG A 143 -26.77 -2.99 3.35
C ARG A 143 -27.98 -3.54 2.59
N ASN A 144 -27.86 -3.81 1.29
CA ASN A 144 -28.94 -4.34 0.47
C ASN A 144 -29.30 -5.79 0.81
N ALA A 145 -28.31 -6.59 1.20
CA ALA A 145 -28.50 -7.98 1.63
C ALA A 145 -28.92 -8.10 3.11
N ASN A 146 -28.96 -7.00 3.84
CA ASN A 146 -29.23 -6.95 5.28
C ASN A 146 -28.33 -7.90 6.09
N ILE A 147 -27.03 -7.89 5.79
CA ILE A 147 -26.00 -8.69 6.48
C ILE A 147 -24.98 -7.80 7.17
N ASN A 148 -24.27 -8.36 8.15
CA ASN A 148 -23.18 -7.67 8.80
C ASN A 148 -21.99 -7.51 7.83
N PRO A 149 -21.54 -6.29 7.49
CA PRO A 149 -20.43 -6.05 6.56
C PRO A 149 -19.06 -6.44 7.11
N MET A 150 -18.88 -6.49 8.45
CA MET A 150 -17.57 -6.63 9.09
C MET A 150 -16.74 -7.84 8.64
N PRO A 151 -17.30 -9.07 8.50
CA PRO A 151 -16.51 -10.20 8.01
C PRO A 151 -15.89 -9.94 6.63
N TYR A 152 -16.65 -9.33 5.74
CA TYR A 152 -16.25 -9.06 4.36
C TYR A 152 -15.28 -7.90 4.25
N LEU A 153 -15.50 -6.85 5.04
CA LEU A 153 -14.59 -5.69 5.12
C LEU A 153 -13.24 -6.07 5.70
N PHE A 154 -13.21 -6.92 6.74
CA PHE A 154 -11.94 -7.45 7.25
C PHE A 154 -11.29 -8.41 6.25
N ALA A 155 -12.05 -9.26 5.57
CA ALA A 155 -11.51 -10.15 4.54
C ALA A 155 -10.84 -9.35 3.41
N GLU A 156 -11.49 -8.28 2.95
CA GLU A 156 -10.95 -7.37 1.94
C GLU A 156 -9.69 -6.66 2.43
N PHE A 157 -9.76 -6.01 3.61
CA PHE A 157 -8.64 -5.25 4.16
C PHE A 157 -7.40 -6.12 4.42
N VAL A 158 -7.62 -7.31 4.99
CA VAL A 158 -6.56 -8.29 5.27
C VAL A 158 -5.96 -8.83 3.96
N ALA A 159 -6.80 -9.19 2.99
CA ALA A 159 -6.32 -9.66 1.70
C ALA A 159 -5.53 -8.58 0.98
N ALA A 160 -6.03 -7.33 0.92
CA ALA A 160 -5.36 -6.22 0.26
C ALA A 160 -3.96 -5.94 0.85
N ASN A 161 -3.81 -5.95 2.18
CA ASN A 161 -2.51 -5.71 2.80
C ASN A 161 -1.57 -6.92 2.80
N THR A 162 -2.10 -8.15 2.77
CA THR A 162 -1.26 -9.36 2.78
C THR A 162 -0.78 -9.72 1.38
N TRP A 163 -1.69 -9.75 0.39
CA TRP A 163 -1.35 -10.17 -0.97
C TRP A 163 -0.63 -9.10 -1.80
N SER A 164 -0.63 -7.85 -1.35
CA SER A 164 0.21 -6.78 -1.92
C SER A 164 1.72 -7.03 -1.78
N MET A 165 2.14 -7.93 -0.90
CA MET A 165 3.53 -8.34 -0.79
C MET A 165 4.03 -9.21 -1.94
N ALA A 166 3.14 -9.80 -2.76
CA ALA A 166 3.54 -10.74 -3.80
C ALA A 166 4.42 -10.11 -4.88
N LEU A 167 4.13 -8.89 -5.26
CA LEU A 167 4.88 -8.12 -6.25
C LEU A 167 5.42 -6.83 -5.66
N ILE A 168 6.56 -6.39 -6.18
CA ILE A 168 7.20 -5.14 -5.76
C ILE A 168 6.27 -3.93 -5.91
N ILE A 169 5.41 -3.93 -6.93
CA ILE A 169 4.47 -2.85 -7.26
C ILE A 169 3.20 -2.80 -6.40
N GLY A 170 2.95 -3.82 -5.58
CA GLY A 170 1.71 -3.95 -4.82
C GLY A 170 1.54 -2.95 -3.68
N ASN A 171 2.64 -2.33 -3.23
CA ASN A 171 2.65 -1.32 -2.17
C ASN A 171 3.82 -0.35 -2.36
N PRO A 172 3.65 0.97 -2.13
CA PRO A 172 4.76 1.94 -2.18
C PRO A 172 5.97 1.53 -1.34
N THR A 173 5.72 0.93 -0.18
CA THR A 173 6.79 0.50 0.74
C THR A 173 7.62 -0.65 0.19
N ASN A 174 7.00 -1.56 -0.57
CA ASN A 174 7.72 -2.63 -1.26
C ASN A 174 8.68 -2.04 -2.29
N ILE A 175 8.16 -1.09 -3.09
CA ILE A 175 8.96 -0.39 -4.11
C ILE A 175 10.15 0.27 -3.45
N TYR A 176 9.91 1.06 -2.38
CA TYR A 176 10.97 1.82 -1.73
C TYR A 176 12.04 0.89 -1.16
N LEU A 177 11.66 -0.06 -0.30
CA LEU A 177 12.59 -0.96 0.37
C LEU A 177 13.33 -1.88 -0.61
N ALA A 178 12.65 -2.45 -1.60
CA ALA A 178 13.31 -3.35 -2.55
C ALA A 178 14.25 -2.58 -3.47
N THR A 179 13.83 -1.41 -3.98
CA THR A 179 14.69 -0.60 -4.86
C THR A 179 15.91 -0.09 -4.11
N SER A 180 15.79 0.33 -2.84
CA SER A 180 16.92 0.76 -2.02
C SER A 180 17.97 -0.34 -1.82
N ALA A 181 17.52 -1.59 -1.69
CA ALA A 181 18.38 -2.76 -1.54
C ALA A 181 18.91 -3.33 -2.88
N GLY A 182 18.60 -2.69 -4.01
CA GLY A 182 19.00 -3.16 -5.35
C GLY A 182 18.29 -4.43 -5.79
N ILE A 183 17.17 -4.80 -5.16
CA ILE A 183 16.39 -5.99 -5.48
C ILE A 183 15.57 -5.75 -6.74
N ASP A 184 15.78 -6.57 -7.75
CA ASP A 184 15.03 -6.47 -9.01
C ASP A 184 13.64 -7.12 -8.91
N PHE A 185 12.78 -6.88 -9.92
CA PHE A 185 11.42 -7.38 -9.95
C PHE A 185 11.34 -8.92 -9.91
N THR A 186 12.24 -9.59 -10.63
CA THR A 186 12.26 -11.06 -10.75
C THR A 186 12.76 -11.72 -9.47
N GLU A 187 13.82 -11.18 -8.87
CA GLU A 187 14.34 -11.63 -7.59
C GLU A 187 13.30 -11.45 -6.48
N TYR A 188 12.66 -10.28 -6.44
CA TYR A 188 11.57 -10.01 -5.50
C TYR A 188 10.45 -11.03 -5.60
N LEU A 189 9.92 -11.27 -6.82
CA LEU A 189 8.85 -12.24 -7.05
C LEU A 189 9.25 -13.65 -6.60
N ARG A 190 10.47 -14.07 -6.93
CA ARG A 190 10.98 -15.40 -6.59
C ARG A 190 11.01 -15.64 -5.08
N VAL A 191 11.39 -14.65 -4.30
CA VAL A 191 11.49 -14.75 -2.85
C VAL A 191 10.14 -14.51 -2.18
N MET A 192 9.40 -13.47 -2.56
CA MET A 192 8.22 -13.02 -1.81
C MET A 192 6.94 -13.79 -2.14
N LEU A 193 6.90 -14.56 -3.24
CA LEU A 193 5.68 -15.29 -3.63
C LEU A 193 5.26 -16.32 -2.57
N LEU A 194 6.19 -17.18 -2.12
CA LEU A 194 5.89 -18.22 -1.13
C LEU A 194 5.53 -17.63 0.25
N PRO A 195 6.28 -16.67 0.84
CA PRO A 195 5.88 -15.99 2.06
C PRO A 195 4.50 -15.34 1.98
N THR A 196 4.16 -14.74 0.83
CA THR A 196 2.84 -14.14 0.62
C THR A 196 1.73 -15.19 0.62
N ILE A 197 1.93 -16.33 -0.02
CA ILE A 197 0.97 -17.45 0.00
C ILE A 197 0.78 -17.96 1.44
N VAL A 198 1.88 -18.22 2.16
CA VAL A 198 1.82 -18.70 3.55
C VAL A 198 1.13 -17.67 4.44
N GLY A 199 1.49 -16.39 4.33
CA GLY A 199 0.83 -15.30 5.04
C GLY A 199 -0.65 -15.19 4.70
N GLY A 200 -1.01 -15.21 3.41
CA GLY A 200 -2.38 -15.12 2.93
C GLY A 200 -3.26 -16.29 3.40
N VAL A 201 -2.75 -17.51 3.37
CA VAL A 201 -3.45 -18.69 3.91
C VAL A 201 -3.62 -18.60 5.43
N THR A 202 -2.57 -18.20 6.15
CA THR A 202 -2.64 -18.02 7.61
C THR A 202 -3.67 -16.95 7.99
N ALA A 203 -3.65 -15.81 7.29
CA ALA A 203 -4.61 -14.74 7.48
C ALA A 203 -6.06 -15.20 7.20
N PHE A 204 -6.26 -15.98 6.14
CA PHE A 204 -7.57 -16.54 5.81
C PHE A 204 -8.09 -17.49 6.89
N ILE A 205 -7.22 -18.36 7.40
CA ILE A 205 -7.58 -19.27 8.51
C ILE A 205 -7.97 -18.46 9.76
N ALA A 206 -7.18 -17.44 10.12
CA ALA A 206 -7.48 -16.56 11.24
C ALA A 206 -8.83 -15.82 11.08
N LEU A 207 -9.14 -15.34 9.88
CA LEU A 207 -10.43 -14.72 9.53
C LEU A 207 -11.59 -15.71 9.68
N ILE A 208 -11.42 -16.95 9.22
CA ILE A 208 -12.42 -18.01 9.39
C ILE A 208 -12.71 -18.26 10.88
N ILE A 209 -11.67 -18.44 11.68
CA ILE A 209 -11.80 -18.66 13.13
C ILE A 209 -12.55 -17.50 13.77
N LEU A 210 -12.22 -16.27 13.41
CA LEU A 210 -12.80 -15.07 13.98
C LEU A 210 -14.28 -14.89 13.62
N PHE A 211 -14.65 -15.18 12.36
CA PHE A 211 -15.98 -14.84 11.82
C PHE A 211 -16.89 -16.06 11.56
N HIS A 212 -16.47 -17.30 11.88
CA HIS A 212 -17.20 -18.52 11.54
C HIS A 212 -18.69 -18.49 11.94
N ARG A 213 -19.01 -17.99 13.16
CA ARG A 213 -20.40 -17.91 13.65
C ARG A 213 -21.26 -16.94 12.83
N GLN A 214 -20.68 -15.87 12.32
CA GLN A 214 -21.40 -14.88 11.52
C GLN A 214 -21.64 -15.40 10.10
N LEU A 215 -20.69 -16.15 9.56
CA LEU A 215 -20.74 -16.70 8.20
C LEU A 215 -21.71 -17.89 8.04
N GLN A 216 -22.16 -18.49 9.14
CA GLN A 216 -23.18 -19.56 9.12
C GLN A 216 -24.60 -19.06 8.83
N ARG A 217 -24.84 -17.75 8.89
CA ARG A 217 -26.15 -17.17 8.63
C ARG A 217 -26.53 -17.27 7.16
N PRO A 218 -27.82 -17.44 6.83
CA PRO A 218 -28.26 -17.47 5.44
C PRO A 218 -27.98 -16.14 4.74
N LEU A 219 -27.76 -16.19 3.44
CA LEU A 219 -27.66 -15.03 2.56
C LEU A 219 -28.94 -14.94 1.74
N ILE A 220 -29.60 -13.80 1.81
CA ILE A 220 -30.76 -13.51 0.92
C ILE A 220 -30.17 -13.13 -0.44
N PRO A 221 -30.56 -13.82 -1.54
CA PRO A 221 -30.04 -13.50 -2.85
C PRO A 221 -30.39 -12.07 -3.24
N VAL A 222 -29.37 -11.25 -3.47
CA VAL A 222 -29.51 -9.90 -4.02
C VAL A 222 -29.18 -9.97 -5.51
N ARG A 223 -30.08 -9.52 -6.36
CA ARG A 223 -29.78 -9.35 -7.79
C ARG A 223 -28.72 -8.23 -7.92
N SER A 224 -27.51 -8.62 -8.27
CA SER A 224 -26.50 -7.65 -8.69
C SER A 224 -26.82 -7.18 -10.09
N GLU A 225 -27.02 -5.90 -10.28
CA GLU A 225 -27.14 -5.31 -11.61
C GLU A 225 -25.81 -5.50 -12.36
N ARG A 226 -25.89 -5.86 -13.64
CA ARG A 226 -24.71 -6.00 -14.49
C ARG A 226 -24.20 -4.61 -14.81
N GLU A 227 -23.11 -4.20 -14.18
CA GLU A 227 -22.39 -2.99 -14.52
C GLU A 227 -21.94 -3.02 -15.99
N PRO A 228 -22.22 -1.98 -16.77
CA PRO A 228 -21.76 -1.89 -18.15
C PRO A 228 -20.24 -1.83 -18.19
N LEU A 229 -19.63 -2.60 -19.09
CA LEU A 229 -18.19 -2.57 -19.36
C LEU A 229 -17.94 -1.80 -20.65
N GLN A 230 -17.06 -0.84 -20.59
CA GLN A 230 -16.53 -0.16 -21.77
C GLN A 230 -15.46 -1.05 -22.42
N ARG A 231 -15.90 -1.92 -23.34
CA ARG A 231 -15.04 -2.98 -23.91
C ARG A 231 -13.72 -2.48 -24.47
N SER A 232 -13.73 -1.37 -25.19
CA SER A 232 -12.52 -0.78 -25.77
C SER A 232 -11.57 -0.27 -24.71
N GLY A 233 -12.06 0.46 -23.70
CA GLY A 233 -11.28 0.88 -22.54
C GLY A 233 -10.68 -0.29 -21.75
N VAL A 234 -11.44 -1.39 -21.60
CA VAL A 234 -10.94 -2.63 -20.99
C VAL A 234 -9.78 -3.22 -21.78
N ILE A 235 -9.90 -3.31 -23.11
CA ILE A 235 -8.82 -3.85 -23.96
C ILE A 235 -7.59 -2.95 -23.85
N ILE A 236 -7.74 -1.62 -23.95
CA ILE A 236 -6.65 -0.65 -23.83
C ILE A 236 -5.98 -0.79 -22.44
N GLY A 237 -6.76 -0.75 -21.36
CA GLY A 237 -6.22 -0.84 -19.99
C GLY A 237 -5.50 -2.15 -19.71
N VAL A 238 -6.13 -3.29 -20.01
CA VAL A 238 -5.55 -4.61 -19.75
C VAL A 238 -4.30 -4.85 -20.60
N SER A 239 -4.31 -4.47 -21.89
CA SER A 239 -3.13 -4.64 -22.74
C SER A 239 -1.92 -3.85 -22.25
N HIS A 240 -2.11 -2.59 -21.85
CA HIS A 240 -1.03 -1.79 -21.27
C HIS A 240 -0.57 -2.33 -19.91
N PHE A 241 -1.50 -2.76 -19.07
CA PHE A 241 -1.16 -3.34 -17.78
C PHE A 241 -0.34 -4.63 -17.91
N VAL A 242 -0.76 -5.54 -18.76
CA VAL A 242 -0.03 -6.79 -19.06
C VAL A 242 1.33 -6.48 -19.69
N ALA A 243 1.38 -5.54 -20.64
CA ALA A 243 2.65 -5.10 -21.24
C ALA A 243 3.60 -4.51 -20.18
N CYS A 244 3.08 -3.70 -19.26
CA CYS A 244 3.87 -3.17 -18.14
C CYS A 244 4.47 -4.28 -17.28
N LEU A 245 3.67 -5.26 -16.87
CA LEU A 245 4.16 -6.39 -16.08
C LEU A 245 5.24 -7.20 -16.81
N ILE A 246 5.05 -7.48 -18.10
CA ILE A 246 6.05 -8.19 -18.92
C ILE A 246 7.35 -7.40 -18.98
N LEU A 247 7.28 -6.07 -19.22
CA LEU A 247 8.44 -5.21 -19.30
C LEU A 247 9.15 -5.07 -17.94
N LEU A 248 8.41 -5.02 -16.82
CA LEU A 248 8.99 -5.01 -15.48
C LEU A 248 9.71 -6.32 -15.16
N VAL A 249 9.16 -7.47 -15.57
CA VAL A 249 9.87 -8.76 -15.47
C VAL A 249 11.13 -8.75 -16.32
N ALA A 250 11.07 -8.17 -17.51
CA ALA A 250 12.22 -8.08 -18.42
C ALA A 250 13.23 -6.98 -18.06
N SER A 251 12.92 -6.10 -17.09
CA SER A 251 13.71 -4.88 -16.78
C SER A 251 15.19 -5.16 -16.56
N SER A 252 15.51 -6.20 -15.79
CA SER A 252 16.90 -6.61 -15.50
C SER A 252 17.67 -7.05 -16.73
N TRP A 253 16.99 -7.66 -17.72
CA TRP A 253 17.62 -8.15 -18.96
C TRP A 253 17.79 -7.05 -19.99
N ILE A 254 16.85 -6.09 -20.04
CA ILE A 254 16.88 -4.96 -21.00
C ILE A 254 17.64 -3.75 -20.46
N GLY A 255 18.07 -3.78 -19.18
CA GLY A 255 18.85 -2.71 -18.55
C GLY A 255 18.07 -1.41 -18.37
N LEU A 256 16.74 -1.46 -18.28
CA LEU A 256 15.89 -0.31 -18.04
C LEU A 256 15.39 -0.27 -16.60
N GLU A 257 15.42 0.90 -16.00
CA GLU A 257 14.89 1.11 -14.65
C GLU A 257 13.35 0.99 -14.61
N MET A 258 12.81 0.39 -13.56
CA MET A 258 11.37 0.13 -13.39
C MET A 258 10.52 1.40 -13.49
N TRP A 259 10.99 2.54 -12.95
CA TRP A 259 10.26 3.81 -13.02
C TRP A 259 10.09 4.33 -14.45
N GLY A 260 11.14 4.19 -15.29
CA GLY A 260 11.11 4.60 -16.70
C GLY A 260 10.13 3.74 -17.51
N ILE A 261 10.14 2.41 -17.29
CA ILE A 261 9.19 1.47 -17.90
C ILE A 261 7.75 1.83 -17.53
N SER A 262 7.47 1.96 -16.25
CA SER A 262 6.10 2.24 -15.78
C SER A 262 5.59 3.58 -16.29
N PHE A 263 6.43 4.61 -16.29
CA PHE A 263 6.09 5.93 -16.84
C PHE A 263 5.81 5.89 -18.33
N ALA A 264 6.65 5.21 -19.11
CA ALA A 264 6.47 5.08 -20.56
C ALA A 264 5.16 4.37 -20.91
N VAL A 265 4.83 3.28 -20.17
CA VAL A 265 3.57 2.56 -20.38
C VAL A 265 2.37 3.40 -19.94
N PHE A 266 2.47 4.13 -18.82
CA PHE A 266 1.42 5.06 -18.40
C PHE A 266 1.19 6.17 -19.44
N ALA A 267 2.26 6.79 -19.94
CA ALA A 267 2.15 7.81 -20.98
C ALA A 267 1.54 7.26 -22.28
N SER A 268 1.92 6.04 -22.66
CA SER A 268 1.33 5.33 -23.80
C SER A 268 -0.16 5.06 -23.58
N LEU A 269 -0.55 4.57 -22.38
CA LEU A 269 -1.96 4.35 -22.03
C LEU A 269 -2.79 5.63 -22.18
N MET A 270 -2.29 6.73 -21.61
CA MET A 270 -3.00 8.02 -21.70
C MET A 270 -3.11 8.53 -23.14
N ALA A 271 -2.05 8.38 -23.94
CA ALA A 271 -2.04 8.78 -25.35
C ALA A 271 -3.02 7.93 -26.19
N VAL A 272 -3.00 6.60 -26.01
CA VAL A 272 -3.91 5.69 -26.74
C VAL A 272 -5.36 5.89 -26.34
N ALA A 273 -5.64 6.03 -25.04
CA ALA A 273 -6.98 6.32 -24.54
C ALA A 273 -7.48 7.67 -25.07
N PHE A 274 -6.67 8.72 -25.04
CA PHE A 274 -7.00 10.03 -25.58
C PHE A 274 -7.31 9.97 -27.08
N LEU A 275 -6.45 9.30 -27.86
CA LEU A 275 -6.66 9.14 -29.31
C LEU A 275 -7.94 8.36 -29.60
N TYR A 276 -8.21 7.30 -28.83
CA TYR A 276 -9.45 6.54 -28.96
C TYR A 276 -10.67 7.43 -28.69
N ASP A 277 -10.67 8.21 -27.61
CA ASP A 277 -11.80 9.09 -27.25
C ASP A 277 -12.06 10.18 -28.32
N VAL A 278 -10.98 10.76 -28.88
CA VAL A 278 -11.08 11.73 -29.98
C VAL A 278 -11.73 11.10 -31.22
N LEU A 279 -11.23 9.91 -31.64
CA LEU A 279 -11.71 9.22 -32.85
C LEU A 279 -13.12 8.66 -32.70
N SER A 280 -13.49 8.22 -31.49
CA SER A 280 -14.80 7.62 -31.20
C SER A 280 -15.86 8.64 -30.78
N HIS A 281 -15.48 9.93 -30.67
CA HIS A 281 -16.34 11.00 -30.11
C HIS A 281 -16.88 10.66 -28.71
N HIS A 282 -16.10 9.86 -27.92
CA HIS A 282 -16.39 9.61 -26.52
C HIS A 282 -15.85 10.77 -25.67
N GLY A 283 -16.42 10.95 -24.48
CA GLY A 283 -15.90 11.92 -23.52
C GLY A 283 -14.60 11.39 -22.85
N PHE A 284 -13.76 12.29 -22.38
CA PHE A 284 -12.50 11.98 -21.68
C PHE A 284 -12.70 11.61 -20.20
N HIS A 285 -13.83 10.97 -19.88
CA HIS A 285 -14.22 10.74 -18.47
C HIS A 285 -13.20 9.89 -17.74
N GLU A 286 -12.84 8.74 -18.32
CA GLU A 286 -11.92 7.77 -17.70
C GLU A 286 -10.53 8.35 -17.51
N ILE A 287 -10.02 9.11 -18.49
CA ILE A 287 -8.72 9.79 -18.42
C ILE A 287 -8.75 10.84 -17.29
N ILE A 288 -9.77 11.68 -17.28
CA ILE A 288 -9.90 12.76 -16.29
C ILE A 288 -10.03 12.17 -14.87
N GLN A 289 -10.84 11.12 -14.70
CA GLN A 289 -11.02 10.48 -13.41
C GLN A 289 -9.75 9.75 -12.97
N THR A 290 -9.05 9.08 -13.88
CA THR A 290 -7.76 8.46 -13.59
C THR A 290 -6.80 9.48 -12.98
N ILE A 291 -6.60 10.63 -13.63
CA ILE A 291 -5.69 11.68 -13.13
C ILE A 291 -6.19 12.29 -11.80
N ARG A 292 -7.50 12.51 -11.65
CA ARG A 292 -8.07 13.10 -10.42
C ARG A 292 -7.99 12.19 -9.20
N ARG A 293 -8.10 10.88 -9.41
CA ARG A 293 -8.06 9.86 -8.35
C ARG A 293 -6.65 9.46 -7.94
N LEU A 294 -5.61 9.93 -8.65
CA LEU A 294 -4.23 9.71 -8.20
C LEU A 294 -4.00 10.35 -6.82
N PRO A 295 -3.24 9.69 -5.96
CA PRO A 295 -2.98 10.16 -4.60
C PRO A 295 -1.92 11.28 -4.58
N TRP A 296 -2.24 12.44 -5.17
CA TRP A 296 -1.33 13.59 -5.29
C TRP A 296 -0.74 14.06 -3.97
N GLN A 297 -1.46 13.86 -2.87
CA GLN A 297 -1.01 14.21 -1.52
C GLN A 297 0.18 13.37 -1.03
N LEU A 298 0.44 12.22 -1.69
CA LEU A 298 1.62 11.40 -1.39
C LEU A 298 2.92 12.07 -1.85
N ILE A 299 2.88 12.93 -2.88
CA ILE A 299 4.10 13.61 -3.35
C ILE A 299 4.71 14.48 -2.22
N PRO A 300 4.00 15.50 -1.69
CA PRO A 300 4.56 16.30 -0.60
C PRO A 300 4.85 15.47 0.64
N PHE A 301 4.06 14.43 0.92
CA PHE A 301 4.28 13.55 2.07
C PHE A 301 5.59 12.78 1.97
N VAL A 302 5.82 12.06 0.87
CA VAL A 302 7.02 11.23 0.66
C VAL A 302 8.28 12.12 0.61
N LEU A 303 8.22 13.25 -0.10
CA LEU A 303 9.35 14.17 -0.17
C LEU A 303 9.69 14.77 1.20
N SER A 304 8.69 15.14 2.00
CA SER A 304 8.92 15.65 3.35
C SER A 304 9.49 14.58 4.29
N MET A 305 8.99 13.35 4.20
CA MET A 305 9.52 12.26 5.02
C MET A 305 10.93 11.86 4.60
N PHE A 306 11.26 11.98 3.32
CA PHE A 306 12.64 11.83 2.85
C PHE A 306 13.58 12.89 3.49
N VAL A 307 13.15 14.15 3.58
CA VAL A 307 13.92 15.21 4.27
C VAL A 307 14.10 14.87 5.75
N VAL A 308 13.05 14.37 6.43
CA VAL A 308 13.11 13.95 7.84
C VAL A 308 14.14 12.83 8.03
N VAL A 309 14.15 11.84 7.16
CA VAL A 309 15.10 10.71 7.24
C VAL A 309 16.52 11.15 6.91
N LEU A 310 16.73 12.00 5.89
CA LEU A 310 18.04 12.58 5.60
C LEU A 310 18.62 13.35 6.82
N ALA A 311 17.78 14.08 7.57
CA ALA A 311 18.19 14.75 8.79
C ALA A 311 18.56 13.76 9.90
N LEU A 312 17.80 12.67 10.06
CA LEU A 312 18.12 11.59 11.01
C LEU A 312 19.45 10.91 10.64
N GLU A 313 19.66 10.63 9.36
CA GLU A 313 20.89 10.03 8.85
C GLU A 313 22.11 10.95 9.08
N SER A 314 22.00 12.22 8.67
CA SER A 314 23.06 13.22 8.87
C SER A 314 23.41 13.43 10.36
N SER A 315 22.45 13.22 11.27
CA SER A 315 22.65 13.30 12.71
C SER A 315 23.26 12.03 13.35
N GLY A 316 23.40 10.94 12.58
CA GLY A 316 23.83 9.63 13.08
C GLY A 316 22.75 8.84 13.84
N ALA A 317 21.50 9.33 13.86
CA ALA A 317 20.42 8.68 14.62
C ALA A 317 19.99 7.35 14.00
N THR A 318 20.05 7.21 12.67
CA THR A 318 19.74 5.94 11.98
C THR A 318 20.71 4.83 12.35
N ALA A 319 22.01 5.13 12.45
CA ALA A 319 23.01 4.19 12.90
C ALA A 319 22.78 3.73 14.37
N LEU A 320 22.45 4.67 15.26
CA LEU A 320 22.10 4.36 16.63
C LEU A 320 20.89 3.43 16.74
N LEU A 321 19.84 3.70 15.97
CA LEU A 321 18.64 2.87 15.93
C LEU A 321 18.94 1.46 15.35
N ALA A 322 19.78 1.39 14.33
CA ALA A 322 20.23 0.12 13.76
C ALA A 322 21.03 -0.70 14.77
N ASP A 323 21.96 -0.08 15.52
CA ASP A 323 22.73 -0.71 16.59
C ASP A 323 21.83 -1.23 17.72
N MET A 324 20.78 -0.50 18.08
CA MET A 324 19.79 -0.93 19.09
C MET A 324 19.00 -2.18 18.63
N LEU A 325 18.67 -2.29 17.35
CA LEU A 325 18.02 -3.49 16.80
C LEU A 325 18.98 -4.66 16.70
N GLY A 326 20.24 -4.38 16.47
CA GLY A 326 21.29 -5.39 16.29
C GLY A 326 21.18 -6.13 14.95
N ASN A 327 22.16 -7.00 14.72
CA ASN A 327 22.31 -7.71 13.44
C ASN A 327 21.95 -9.21 13.49
N ARG A 328 21.48 -9.69 14.64
CA ARG A 328 21.05 -11.09 14.79
C ARG A 328 19.63 -11.28 14.29
N HIS A 329 19.38 -12.39 13.60
CA HIS A 329 18.05 -12.74 13.09
C HIS A 329 17.40 -11.61 12.26
N SER A 330 18.15 -11.06 11.30
CA SER A 330 17.80 -9.86 10.54
C SER A 330 16.35 -9.85 10.02
N VAL A 331 15.86 -10.96 9.45
CA VAL A 331 14.47 -11.09 8.98
C VAL A 331 13.46 -10.85 10.10
N MET A 332 13.61 -11.58 11.21
CA MET A 332 12.65 -11.52 12.32
C MET A 332 12.72 -10.17 13.04
N THR A 333 13.92 -9.70 13.34
CA THR A 333 14.13 -8.44 14.08
C THR A 333 13.61 -7.25 13.27
N TYR A 334 14.04 -7.11 12.02
CA TYR A 334 13.63 -5.99 11.17
C TYR A 334 12.17 -6.12 10.73
N GLY A 335 11.65 -7.33 10.58
CA GLY A 335 10.24 -7.57 10.30
C GLY A 335 9.31 -7.17 11.45
N LEU A 336 9.62 -7.57 12.67
CA LEU A 336 8.84 -7.17 13.85
C LEU A 336 8.98 -5.67 14.14
N ALA A 337 10.21 -5.15 14.07
CA ALA A 337 10.45 -3.72 14.29
C ALA A 337 9.73 -2.85 13.26
N SER A 338 9.75 -3.21 11.97
CA SER A 338 9.04 -2.48 10.92
C SER A 338 7.51 -2.52 11.11
N ALA A 339 6.96 -3.68 11.52
CA ALA A 339 5.54 -3.79 11.84
C ALA A 339 5.12 -2.88 12.99
N LEU A 340 5.91 -2.78 14.05
CA LEU A 340 5.65 -1.89 15.18
C LEU A 340 5.83 -0.43 14.77
N THR A 341 6.92 -0.11 14.07
CA THR A 341 7.24 1.25 13.64
C THR A 341 6.22 1.77 12.63
N SER A 342 5.71 0.94 11.72
CA SER A 342 4.65 1.35 10.79
C SER A 342 3.38 1.80 11.54
N ASN A 343 3.07 1.21 12.69
CA ASN A 343 1.94 1.63 13.51
C ASN A 343 2.23 2.89 14.35
N ALA A 344 3.49 3.27 14.47
CA ALA A 344 3.89 4.51 15.14
C ALA A 344 3.98 5.70 14.17
N ILE A 345 4.53 5.50 12.96
CA ILE A 345 4.83 6.60 12.05
C ILE A 345 4.22 6.45 10.65
N ASN A 346 3.38 5.44 10.44
CA ASN A 346 2.88 4.96 9.15
C ASN A 346 3.94 4.18 8.32
N ASN A 347 3.49 3.32 7.42
CA ASN A 347 4.36 2.41 6.66
C ASN A 347 5.28 3.12 5.67
N ILE A 348 4.88 4.25 5.08
CA ILE A 348 5.71 4.98 4.11
C ILE A 348 6.93 5.63 4.79
N PRO A 349 6.78 6.48 5.84
CA PRO A 349 7.94 6.98 6.59
C PRO A 349 8.82 5.87 7.17
N MET A 350 8.18 4.81 7.66
CA MET A 350 8.91 3.64 8.15
C MET A 350 9.80 3.04 7.06
N SER A 351 9.32 2.90 5.82
CA SER A 351 10.12 2.32 4.75
C SER A 351 11.37 3.17 4.42
N VAL A 352 11.24 4.50 4.45
CA VAL A 352 12.37 5.41 4.25
C VAL A 352 13.39 5.29 5.39
N LEU A 353 12.92 5.27 6.63
CA LEU A 353 13.79 5.09 7.82
C LEU A 353 14.52 3.75 7.79
N PHE A 354 13.79 2.66 7.53
CA PHE A 354 14.36 1.31 7.55
C PHE A 354 15.31 1.05 6.39
N SER A 355 15.12 1.67 5.22
CA SER A 355 16.09 1.55 4.13
C SER A 355 17.46 2.10 4.55
N SER A 356 17.50 3.30 5.15
CA SER A 356 18.75 3.89 5.65
C SER A 356 19.36 3.08 6.81
N MET A 357 18.54 2.56 7.74
CA MET A 357 19.03 1.72 8.83
C MET A 357 19.62 0.38 8.33
N ILE A 358 18.97 -0.25 7.35
CA ILE A 358 19.39 -1.54 6.80
C ILE A 358 20.67 -1.36 5.97
N ASP A 359 20.75 -0.32 5.14
CA ASP A 359 21.90 -0.01 4.33
C ASP A 359 23.15 0.29 5.20
N GLY A 360 22.96 1.00 6.32
CA GLY A 360 24.03 1.28 7.28
C GLY A 360 24.45 0.12 8.17
N ALA A 361 23.60 -0.92 8.33
CA ALA A 361 23.84 -2.03 9.26
C ALA A 361 24.30 -3.33 8.59
N PHE A 362 23.98 -3.52 7.30
CA PHE A 362 24.18 -4.80 6.63
C PHE A 362 24.77 -4.64 5.23
N GLU A 363 25.42 -5.70 4.76
CA GLU A 363 25.94 -5.85 3.40
C GLU A 363 25.50 -7.18 2.78
N GLY A 364 25.44 -7.22 1.45
CA GLY A 364 25.19 -8.43 0.67
C GLY A 364 23.90 -9.16 1.05
N GLY A 365 23.95 -10.46 1.25
CA GLY A 365 22.75 -11.27 1.51
C GLY A 365 22.01 -10.93 2.82
N GLN A 366 22.69 -10.38 3.83
CA GLN A 366 22.02 -9.98 5.07
C GLN A 366 21.19 -8.71 4.89
N LEU A 367 21.66 -7.76 4.08
CA LEU A 367 20.91 -6.58 3.67
C LEU A 367 19.60 -6.98 2.99
N VAL A 368 19.67 -7.88 2.02
CA VAL A 368 18.50 -8.39 1.28
C VAL A 368 17.51 -9.08 2.24
N ARG A 369 18.00 -9.91 3.16
CA ARG A 369 17.17 -10.61 4.16
C ARG A 369 16.45 -9.64 5.10
N ALA A 370 17.16 -8.64 5.64
CA ALA A 370 16.57 -7.62 6.50
C ALA A 370 15.49 -6.82 5.75
N THR A 371 15.74 -6.50 4.48
CA THR A 371 14.80 -5.80 3.60
C THR A 371 13.52 -6.59 3.40
N TYR A 372 13.59 -7.89 3.09
CA TYR A 372 12.38 -8.72 2.97
C TYR A 372 11.61 -8.82 4.29
N GLY A 373 12.32 -8.90 5.42
CA GLY A 373 11.71 -8.83 6.74
C GLY A 373 10.94 -7.52 6.94
N ALA A 374 11.58 -6.38 6.64
CA ALA A 374 10.96 -5.06 6.77
C ALA A 374 9.74 -4.89 5.83
N ILE A 375 9.80 -5.41 4.61
CA ILE A 375 8.67 -5.43 3.66
C ILE A 375 7.48 -6.19 4.25
N ALA A 376 7.71 -7.40 4.76
CA ALA A 376 6.65 -8.20 5.37
C ALA A 376 6.05 -7.51 6.60
N GLY A 377 6.90 -6.95 7.46
CA GLY A 377 6.47 -6.18 8.62
C GLY A 377 5.65 -4.96 8.26
N SER A 378 6.04 -4.22 7.21
CA SER A 378 5.32 -3.06 6.70
C SER A 378 3.90 -3.39 6.25
N ASN A 379 3.74 -4.44 5.46
CA ASN A 379 2.46 -4.81 4.88
C ASN A 379 1.52 -5.43 5.93
N ILE A 380 2.01 -6.41 6.69
CA ILE A 380 1.19 -7.10 7.70
C ILE A 380 1.00 -6.25 8.96
N GLY A 381 1.97 -5.39 9.29
CA GLY A 381 1.86 -4.40 10.35
C GLY A 381 0.65 -3.48 10.19
N ALA A 382 0.24 -3.18 8.96
CA ALA A 382 -0.99 -2.44 8.65
C ALA A 382 -2.27 -3.08 9.23
N LEU A 383 -2.24 -4.38 9.55
CA LEU A 383 -3.37 -5.06 10.17
C LEU A 383 -3.49 -4.77 11.67
N LEU A 384 -2.42 -4.33 12.32
CA LEU A 384 -2.38 -4.15 13.79
C LEU A 384 -3.14 -2.90 14.25
N SER A 385 -3.13 -1.84 13.45
CA SER A 385 -3.96 -0.66 13.69
C SER A 385 -4.32 0.07 12.38
N PRO A 386 -5.38 0.89 12.35
CA PRO A 386 -5.75 1.65 11.16
C PRO A 386 -4.70 2.68 10.74
N ILE A 387 -3.76 3.03 11.62
CA ILE A 387 -2.72 4.03 11.39
C ILE A 387 -1.53 3.43 10.65
N GLY A 388 -1.35 2.12 10.76
CA GLY A 388 -0.18 1.39 10.25
C GLY A 388 0.07 1.54 8.76
N ALA A 389 -0.95 1.88 7.98
CA ALA A 389 -0.83 2.19 6.56
C ALA A 389 -1.83 3.25 6.13
N LEU A 390 -1.53 3.95 5.04
CA LEU A 390 -2.46 4.91 4.42
C LEU A 390 -3.77 4.22 4.02
N ALA A 391 -3.68 3.00 3.52
CA ALA A 391 -4.81 2.13 3.22
C ALA A 391 -5.81 1.99 4.39
N GLY A 392 -5.30 1.85 5.63
CA GLY A 392 -6.12 1.76 6.83
C GLY A 392 -6.91 3.04 7.12
N LEU A 393 -6.28 4.20 6.91
CA LEU A 393 -6.93 5.50 7.08
C LEU A 393 -8.03 5.73 6.04
N MET A 394 -7.74 5.38 4.80
CA MET A 394 -8.71 5.47 3.71
C MET A 394 -9.89 4.55 3.97
N TRP A 395 -9.63 3.30 4.35
CA TRP A 395 -10.66 2.33 4.72
C TRP A 395 -11.57 2.86 5.84
N ALA A 396 -11.01 3.37 6.93
CA ALA A 396 -11.78 3.93 8.03
C ALA A 396 -12.63 5.15 7.60
N SER A 397 -12.08 6.01 6.74
CA SER A 397 -12.81 7.16 6.17
C SER A 397 -13.99 6.71 5.29
N ILE A 398 -13.80 5.70 4.45
CA ILE A 398 -14.84 5.15 3.59
C ILE A 398 -15.96 4.53 4.44
N LEU A 399 -15.62 3.75 5.47
CA LEU A 399 -16.60 3.16 6.38
C LEU A 399 -17.49 4.22 7.02
N LYS A 400 -16.87 5.30 7.52
CA LYS A 400 -17.59 6.42 8.12
C LYS A 400 -18.57 7.07 7.13
N ASN A 401 -18.18 7.22 5.86
CA ASN A 401 -19.03 7.78 4.81
C ASN A 401 -20.21 6.86 4.42
N HIS A 402 -20.14 5.58 4.77
CA HIS A 402 -21.19 4.59 4.53
C HIS A 402 -21.95 4.19 5.80
N ASP A 403 -21.85 4.96 6.89
CA ASP A 403 -22.48 4.70 8.19
C ASP A 403 -22.12 3.34 8.79
N VAL A 404 -20.88 2.86 8.53
CA VAL A 404 -20.35 1.63 9.13
C VAL A 404 -19.34 2.02 10.19
N GLU A 405 -19.71 1.81 11.45
CA GLU A 405 -18.87 2.17 12.58
C GLU A 405 -18.01 1.00 13.06
N ILE A 406 -16.74 1.27 13.27
CA ILE A 406 -15.81 0.41 13.99
C ILE A 406 -15.00 1.25 14.98
N SER A 407 -14.97 0.81 16.23
CA SER A 407 -14.11 1.46 17.22
C SER A 407 -12.65 1.12 16.98
N PHE A 408 -11.74 2.02 17.35
CA PHE A 408 -10.30 1.80 17.24
C PHE A 408 -9.88 0.48 17.93
N LEU A 409 -10.32 0.25 19.17
CA LEU A 409 -10.06 -1.00 19.89
C LEU A 409 -10.71 -2.20 19.19
N GLY A 410 -11.89 -2.01 18.60
CA GLY A 410 -12.58 -3.05 17.82
C GLY A 410 -11.80 -3.47 16.58
N PHE A 411 -11.05 -2.55 15.95
CA PHE A 411 -10.12 -2.88 14.87
C PHE A 411 -8.87 -3.58 15.43
N VAL A 412 -8.21 -2.97 16.42
CA VAL A 412 -6.91 -3.42 16.95
C VAL A 412 -6.96 -4.87 17.46
N TRP A 413 -7.96 -5.25 18.26
CA TRP A 413 -8.00 -6.62 18.79
C TRP A 413 -8.21 -7.67 17.68
N ARG A 414 -9.03 -7.37 16.67
CA ARG A 414 -9.21 -8.25 15.50
C ARG A 414 -7.93 -8.29 14.65
N GLY A 415 -7.34 -7.12 14.44
CA GLY A 415 -6.08 -6.98 13.73
C GLY A 415 -4.94 -7.75 14.39
N LEU A 416 -4.83 -7.72 15.72
CA LEU A 416 -3.82 -8.51 16.46
C LEU A 416 -4.04 -10.01 16.30
N LEU A 417 -5.30 -10.49 16.40
CA LEU A 417 -5.60 -11.91 16.24
C LEU A 417 -5.29 -12.44 14.83
N ILE A 418 -5.42 -11.61 13.81
CA ILE A 418 -5.13 -11.99 12.43
C ILE A 418 -3.67 -11.69 12.10
N GLY A 419 -3.19 -10.50 12.44
CA GLY A 419 -1.90 -9.98 12.00
C GLY A 419 -0.71 -10.67 12.67
N ILE A 420 -0.77 -10.98 13.97
CA ILE A 420 0.36 -11.62 14.67
C ILE A 420 0.69 -12.99 14.06
N PRO A 421 -0.24 -13.96 13.97
CA PRO A 421 0.08 -15.25 13.38
C PRO A 421 0.49 -15.14 11.90
N THR A 422 -0.13 -14.24 11.15
CA THR A 422 0.22 -13.97 9.75
C THR A 422 1.64 -13.45 9.62
N LEU A 423 2.02 -12.47 10.43
CA LEU A 423 3.37 -11.89 10.43
C LEU A 423 4.42 -12.94 10.78
N LEU A 424 4.22 -13.68 11.87
CA LEU A 424 5.16 -14.71 12.31
C LEU A 424 5.34 -15.81 11.27
N ALA A 425 4.26 -16.30 10.66
CA ALA A 425 4.31 -17.30 9.60
C ALA A 425 5.06 -16.79 8.36
N THR A 426 4.80 -15.55 7.96
CA THR A 426 5.47 -14.91 6.82
C THR A 426 6.96 -14.72 7.08
N LEU A 427 7.33 -14.14 8.23
CA LEU A 427 8.74 -13.92 8.60
C LEU A 427 9.52 -15.21 8.75
N TRP A 428 8.89 -16.25 9.32
CA TRP A 428 9.50 -17.57 9.40
C TRP A 428 9.79 -18.14 8.00
N THR A 429 8.82 -18.03 7.09
CA THR A 429 8.98 -18.50 5.71
C THR A 429 10.11 -17.75 5.00
N ILE A 430 10.19 -16.43 5.12
CA ILE A 430 11.31 -15.64 4.58
C ILE A 430 12.63 -16.10 5.19
N GLY A 431 12.67 -16.33 6.51
CA GLY A 431 13.88 -16.78 7.20
C GLY A 431 14.42 -18.12 6.73
N VAL A 432 13.55 -18.98 6.17
CA VAL A 432 13.94 -20.30 5.63
C VAL A 432 14.41 -20.23 4.18
N ILE A 433 13.83 -19.34 3.35
CA ILE A 433 14.05 -19.35 1.89
C ILE A 433 14.98 -18.24 1.39
N ALA A 434 15.07 -17.11 2.09
CA ALA A 434 15.98 -16.00 1.78
C ALA A 434 17.27 -16.12 2.59
#